data_f6fc921b1d9ccdd59b94a5013e0c7f93
#
_entry.id   f6fc921b1d9ccdd59b94a5013e0c7f93
#
_cell.length_a   1.000
_cell.length_b   1.000
_cell.length_c   1.000
_cell.angle_alpha   90.00
_cell.angle_beta   90.00
_cell.angle_gamma   90.00
#
_symmetry.space_group_name_H-M   'P 1'
#
loop_
_entity.id
_entity.type
_entity.pdbx_description
1 polymer ?
#
loop_
_entity_poly.entity_id
_entity_poly.type
_entity_poly.pdbx_seq_one_letter_code
_entity_poly.pdbx_strand_id
1 'polypeptide(L)'
;IRSPKDSFDLGIGMIHQHFKLIDVMTAAENIILGLKGNAVLDMKKVHKDIQELVDRYGFDLDPAQKVYTMSVSQKQTVEIVKMLYRGANILILDEPTAVLTPQEVDNLFEVLRNMRDDGRAIIIITHKLNEVLELSDRVAILRKGKYIGTLQTSEATVESLTEMMVGEKVSLDINRPMPHDLKKRLTINNITCTNEDGLHVLENVSFEAFGGEVLGVAGISG
;
A
#
# COMPACT_ATOMS: atom_id res chain seq x y z
N ILE A 1 9.22 -6.66 23.85
CA ILE A 1 8.64 -7.50 22.80
C ILE A 1 9.76 -8.43 22.33
N ARG A 2 9.57 -9.73 22.51
CA ARG A 2 10.56 -10.76 22.15
C ARG A 2 10.06 -11.69 21.04
N SER A 3 8.77 -11.65 20.76
CA SER A 3 8.12 -12.49 19.75
C SER A 3 6.92 -11.77 19.10
N PRO A 4 6.47 -12.22 17.91
CA PRO A 4 5.23 -11.72 17.31
C PRO A 4 4.01 -11.90 18.22
N LYS A 5 4.01 -12.94 19.05
CA LYS A 5 2.94 -13.18 20.01
C LYS A 5 2.85 -12.07 21.05
N ASP A 6 4.00 -11.61 21.58
CA ASP A 6 4.02 -10.51 22.54
C ASP A 6 3.43 -9.22 21.93
N SER A 7 3.69 -8.97 20.63
CA SER A 7 3.10 -7.84 19.90
C SER A 7 1.58 -7.94 19.85
N PHE A 8 1.05 -9.11 19.51
CA PHE A 8 -0.41 -9.33 19.49
C PHE A 8 -1.03 -9.17 20.87
N ASP A 9 -0.41 -9.72 21.92
CA ASP A 9 -0.89 -9.61 23.31
C ASP A 9 -0.91 -8.13 23.79
N LEU A 10 -0.10 -7.28 23.17
CA LEU A 10 -0.06 -5.81 23.39
C LEU A 10 -0.98 -5.02 22.43
N GLY A 11 -1.75 -5.69 21.58
CA GLY A 11 -2.64 -5.06 20.63
C GLY A 11 -1.93 -4.38 19.46
N ILE A 12 -0.70 -4.83 19.12
CA ILE A 12 0.07 -4.32 17.98
C ILE A 12 -0.09 -5.26 16.80
N GLY A 13 -0.65 -4.76 15.70
CA GLY A 13 -0.75 -5.46 14.42
C GLY A 13 0.21 -4.84 13.39
N MET A 14 0.87 -5.66 12.58
CA MET A 14 1.71 -5.20 11.48
C MET A 14 1.24 -5.80 10.16
N ILE A 15 1.08 -4.95 9.17
CA ILE A 15 0.76 -5.30 7.78
C ILE A 15 2.03 -5.11 6.97
N HIS A 16 2.55 -6.22 6.43
CA HIS A 16 3.78 -6.22 5.66
C HIS A 16 3.53 -5.85 4.20
N GLN A 17 4.55 -5.34 3.52
CA GLN A 17 4.54 -5.05 2.09
C GLN A 17 4.12 -6.27 1.23
N HIS A 18 4.47 -7.49 1.67
CA HIS A 18 4.05 -8.73 1.01
C HIS A 18 3.01 -9.45 1.86
N PHE A 19 1.82 -9.65 1.31
CA PHE A 19 0.70 -10.27 1.99
C PHE A 19 1.02 -11.70 2.46
N LYS A 20 0.56 -12.02 3.66
CA LYS A 20 0.69 -13.37 4.26
C LYS A 20 -0.64 -14.11 4.22
N LEU A 21 -1.25 -14.14 3.02
CA LEU A 21 -2.55 -14.77 2.79
C LEU A 21 -2.39 -16.11 2.08
N ILE A 22 -3.34 -17.01 2.32
CA ILE A 22 -3.45 -18.31 1.64
C ILE A 22 -4.49 -18.15 0.53
N ASP A 23 -4.04 -18.19 -0.71
CA ASP A 23 -4.86 -17.88 -1.89
C ASP A 23 -6.09 -18.77 -2.05
N VAL A 24 -6.02 -20.06 -1.71
CA VAL A 24 -7.12 -21.01 -1.83
C VAL A 24 -8.21 -20.86 -0.75
N MET A 25 -7.93 -20.09 0.29
CA MET A 25 -8.87 -19.78 1.37
C MET A 25 -9.70 -18.54 1.06
N THR A 26 -10.85 -18.41 1.74
CA THR A 26 -11.65 -17.18 1.73
C THR A 26 -11.00 -16.09 2.60
N ALA A 27 -11.50 -14.85 2.48
CA ALA A 27 -11.09 -13.76 3.38
C ALA A 27 -11.34 -14.15 4.85
N ALA A 28 -12.54 -14.63 5.18
CA ALA A 28 -12.89 -15.03 6.53
C ALA A 28 -11.97 -16.13 7.07
N GLU A 29 -11.68 -17.17 6.28
CA GLU A 29 -10.76 -18.24 6.65
C GLU A 29 -9.34 -17.71 6.95
N ASN A 30 -8.85 -16.78 6.14
CA ASN A 30 -7.54 -16.13 6.36
C ASN A 30 -7.51 -15.27 7.63
N ILE A 31 -8.59 -14.55 7.92
CA ILE A 31 -8.71 -13.66 9.07
C ILE A 31 -8.62 -14.44 10.38
N ILE A 32 -9.32 -15.58 10.46
CA ILE A 32 -9.37 -16.40 11.69
C ILE A 32 -8.24 -17.41 11.81
N LEU A 33 -7.45 -17.60 10.74
CA LEU A 33 -6.38 -18.60 10.73
C LEU A 33 -5.39 -18.39 11.87
N GLY A 34 -5.18 -19.42 12.67
CA GLY A 34 -4.24 -19.39 13.81
C GLY A 34 -4.79 -18.73 15.08
N LEU A 35 -6.06 -18.31 15.11
CA LEU A 35 -6.70 -17.92 16.36
C LEU A 35 -6.94 -19.13 17.25
N LYS A 36 -6.71 -18.94 18.55
CA LYS A 36 -7.10 -19.95 19.55
C LYS A 36 -8.63 -19.89 19.70
N GLY A 37 -9.32 -20.97 19.42
CA GLY A 37 -10.77 -21.05 19.49
C GLY A 37 -11.25 -22.42 19.99
N ASN A 38 -12.54 -22.56 20.15
CA ASN A 38 -13.20 -23.83 20.47
C ASN A 38 -13.04 -24.81 19.29
N ALA A 39 -13.14 -26.10 19.57
CA ALA A 39 -12.99 -27.18 18.58
C ALA A 39 -14.01 -27.12 17.43
N VAL A 40 -15.08 -26.35 17.56
CA VAL A 40 -16.11 -26.10 16.53
C VAL A 40 -16.15 -24.60 16.23
N LEU A 41 -15.81 -24.24 15.00
CA LEU A 41 -15.87 -22.87 14.48
C LEU A 41 -17.29 -22.60 13.94
N ASP A 42 -17.96 -21.58 14.48
CA ASP A 42 -19.20 -21.07 13.90
C ASP A 42 -18.87 -20.04 12.80
N MET A 43 -18.75 -20.52 11.56
CA MET A 43 -18.43 -19.67 10.40
C MET A 43 -19.50 -18.60 10.14
N LYS A 44 -20.77 -18.83 10.49
CA LYS A 44 -21.83 -17.82 10.34
C LYS A 44 -21.58 -16.63 11.25
N LYS A 45 -21.19 -16.90 12.50
CA LYS A 45 -20.82 -15.84 13.45
C LYS A 45 -19.56 -15.11 12.97
N VAL A 46 -18.54 -15.85 12.52
CA VAL A 46 -17.30 -15.25 11.98
C VAL A 46 -17.60 -14.29 10.82
N HIS A 47 -18.40 -14.71 9.85
CA HIS A 47 -18.80 -13.87 8.73
C HIS A 47 -19.54 -12.61 9.20
N LYS A 48 -20.44 -12.74 10.17
CA LYS A 48 -21.16 -11.60 10.74
C LYS A 48 -20.22 -10.63 11.44
N ASP A 49 -19.34 -11.12 12.31
CA ASP A 49 -18.38 -10.29 13.06
C ASP A 49 -17.43 -9.55 12.11
N ILE A 50 -16.98 -10.20 11.02
CA ILE A 50 -16.15 -9.59 9.99
C ILE A 50 -16.95 -8.52 9.21
N GLN A 51 -18.20 -8.81 8.84
CA GLN A 51 -19.04 -7.86 8.13
C GLN A 51 -19.29 -6.59 8.96
N GLU A 52 -19.49 -6.72 10.27
CA GLU A 52 -19.63 -5.58 11.17
C GLU A 52 -18.37 -4.67 11.16
N LEU A 53 -17.16 -5.25 11.05
CA LEU A 53 -15.92 -4.48 10.90
C LEU A 53 -15.83 -3.81 9.52
N VAL A 54 -16.19 -4.55 8.47
CA VAL A 54 -16.23 -4.07 7.09
C VAL A 54 -17.14 -2.85 6.98
N ASP A 55 -18.37 -2.96 7.49
CA ASP A 55 -19.37 -1.89 7.46
C ASP A 55 -18.93 -0.68 8.32
N ARG A 56 -18.34 -0.94 9.49
CA ARG A 56 -17.90 0.11 10.43
C ARG A 56 -16.86 1.03 9.84
N TYR A 57 -15.88 0.52 9.09
CA TYR A 57 -14.78 1.29 8.55
C TYR A 57 -14.91 1.61 7.06
N GLY A 58 -15.94 1.08 6.39
CA GLY A 58 -16.20 1.31 4.97
C GLY A 58 -15.27 0.52 4.05
N PHE A 59 -14.87 -0.69 4.45
CA PHE A 59 -14.07 -1.56 3.57
C PHE A 59 -14.91 -2.13 2.42
N ASP A 60 -14.27 -2.34 1.27
CA ASP A 60 -14.81 -3.14 0.17
C ASP A 60 -14.27 -4.58 0.27
N LEU A 61 -14.98 -5.43 1.01
CA LEU A 61 -14.58 -6.82 1.25
C LEU A 61 -15.80 -7.74 1.44
N ASP A 62 -15.88 -8.80 0.62
CA ASP A 62 -16.76 -9.93 0.88
C ASP A 62 -16.01 -11.00 1.67
N PRO A 63 -16.44 -11.32 2.92
CA PRO A 63 -15.80 -12.35 3.73
C PRO A 63 -15.78 -13.75 3.10
N ALA A 64 -16.69 -14.04 2.17
CA ALA A 64 -16.80 -15.32 1.49
C ALA A 64 -15.94 -15.42 0.22
N GLN A 65 -15.41 -14.29 -0.28
CA GLN A 65 -14.60 -14.26 -1.50
C GLN A 65 -13.27 -15.00 -1.30
N LYS A 66 -12.86 -15.78 -2.32
CA LYS A 66 -11.55 -16.46 -2.34
C LYS A 66 -10.43 -15.48 -2.65
N VAL A 67 -9.32 -15.57 -1.90
CA VAL A 67 -8.20 -14.62 -1.99
C VAL A 67 -7.56 -14.60 -3.38
N TYR A 68 -7.51 -15.72 -4.10
CA TYR A 68 -6.95 -15.75 -5.47
C TYR A 68 -7.76 -14.94 -6.49
N THR A 69 -9.05 -14.63 -6.20
CA THR A 69 -9.89 -13.79 -7.07
C THR A 69 -9.83 -12.31 -6.72
N MET A 70 -9.09 -11.94 -5.67
CA MET A 70 -9.05 -10.58 -5.13
C MET A 70 -8.01 -9.71 -5.85
N SER A 71 -8.33 -8.42 -6.00
CA SER A 71 -7.35 -7.41 -6.35
C SER A 71 -6.30 -7.24 -5.24
N VAL A 72 -5.20 -6.54 -5.55
CA VAL A 72 -4.15 -6.22 -4.57
C VAL A 72 -4.72 -5.40 -3.41
N SER A 73 -5.57 -4.43 -3.70
CA SER A 73 -6.25 -3.59 -2.71
C SER A 73 -7.15 -4.42 -1.77
N GLN A 74 -7.93 -5.35 -2.32
CA GLN A 74 -8.75 -6.26 -1.52
C GLN A 74 -7.90 -7.18 -0.63
N LYS A 75 -6.79 -7.72 -1.13
CA LYS A 75 -5.86 -8.53 -0.33
C LYS A 75 -5.29 -7.72 0.84
N GLN A 76 -4.96 -6.47 0.62
CA GLN A 76 -4.52 -5.55 1.68
C GLN A 76 -5.63 -5.32 2.71
N THR A 77 -6.85 -5.12 2.26
CA THR A 77 -8.03 -5.00 3.15
C THR A 77 -8.18 -6.24 4.03
N VAL A 78 -8.01 -7.45 3.50
CA VAL A 78 -8.04 -8.69 4.30
C VAL A 78 -7.00 -8.66 5.42
N GLU A 79 -5.76 -8.22 5.16
CA GLU A 79 -4.71 -8.12 6.18
C GLU A 79 -5.05 -7.08 7.25
N ILE A 80 -5.63 -5.93 6.88
CA ILE A 80 -6.06 -4.90 7.84
C ILE A 80 -7.19 -5.45 8.71
N VAL A 81 -8.24 -5.98 8.10
CA VAL A 81 -9.39 -6.55 8.83
C VAL A 81 -8.96 -7.69 9.74
N LYS A 82 -8.01 -8.54 9.32
CA LYS A 82 -7.39 -9.58 10.13
C LYS A 82 -6.76 -9.03 11.41
N MET A 83 -6.03 -7.91 11.32
CA MET A 83 -5.44 -7.27 12.51
C MET A 83 -6.53 -6.68 13.42
N LEU A 84 -7.55 -6.04 12.84
CA LEU A 84 -8.68 -5.49 13.59
C LEU A 84 -9.50 -6.57 14.31
N TYR A 85 -9.81 -7.65 13.61
CA TYR A 85 -10.54 -8.81 14.18
C TYR A 85 -9.80 -9.44 15.36
N ARG A 86 -8.48 -9.37 15.35
CA ARG A 86 -7.60 -9.82 16.44
C ARG A 86 -7.45 -8.81 17.58
N GLY A 87 -8.13 -7.66 17.48
CA GLY A 87 -8.13 -6.65 18.53
C GLY A 87 -6.93 -5.71 18.52
N ALA A 88 -6.26 -5.54 17.37
CA ALA A 88 -5.17 -4.58 17.27
C ALA A 88 -5.66 -3.15 17.49
N ASN A 89 -5.00 -2.42 18.41
CA ASN A 89 -5.24 -0.99 18.68
C ASN A 89 -4.14 -0.11 18.08
N ILE A 90 -2.99 -0.70 17.77
CA ILE A 90 -1.87 -0.05 17.09
C ILE A 90 -1.64 -0.82 15.80
N LEU A 91 -1.73 -0.14 14.65
CA LEU A 91 -1.46 -0.73 13.34
C LEU A 91 -0.21 -0.12 12.74
N ILE A 92 0.68 -0.98 12.26
CA ILE A 92 1.89 -0.60 11.54
C ILE A 92 1.72 -1.08 10.11
N LEU A 93 1.75 -0.15 9.14
CA LEU A 93 1.64 -0.44 7.71
C LEU A 93 2.98 -0.12 7.04
N ASP A 94 3.55 -1.13 6.37
CA ASP A 94 4.84 -1.02 5.69
C ASP A 94 4.62 -0.87 4.17
N GLU A 95 4.90 0.33 3.64
CA GLU A 95 4.71 0.72 2.23
C GLU A 95 3.31 0.36 1.67
N PRO A 96 2.21 0.75 2.35
CA PRO A 96 0.88 0.23 2.03
C PRO A 96 0.34 0.69 0.67
N THR A 97 0.93 1.70 0.07
CA THR A 97 0.46 2.31 -1.19
C THR A 97 1.34 1.98 -2.39
N ALA A 98 2.34 1.11 -2.23
CA ALA A 98 3.37 0.86 -3.25
C ALA A 98 2.81 0.36 -4.58
N VAL A 99 1.70 -0.38 -4.54
CA VAL A 99 1.10 -1.06 -5.71
C VAL A 99 -0.36 -0.65 -5.95
N LEU A 100 -0.85 0.37 -5.25
CA LEU A 100 -2.21 0.88 -5.36
C LEU A 100 -2.32 1.96 -6.43
N THR A 101 -3.47 2.02 -7.09
CA THR A 101 -3.86 3.16 -7.92
C THR A 101 -4.17 4.39 -7.05
N PRO A 102 -4.14 5.62 -7.60
CA PRO A 102 -4.49 6.82 -6.83
C PRO A 102 -5.85 6.72 -6.12
N GLN A 103 -6.88 6.20 -6.79
CA GLN A 103 -8.21 6.02 -6.22
C GLN A 103 -8.23 5.03 -5.04
N GLU A 104 -7.44 3.95 -5.14
CA GLU A 104 -7.30 2.98 -4.04
C GLU A 104 -6.52 3.57 -2.86
N VAL A 105 -5.56 4.47 -3.12
CA VAL A 105 -4.85 5.22 -2.07
C VAL A 105 -5.83 6.12 -1.32
N ASP A 106 -6.67 6.88 -2.03
CA ASP A 106 -7.67 7.76 -1.42
C ASP A 106 -8.62 6.97 -0.52
N ASN A 107 -9.12 5.83 -1.00
CA ASN A 107 -9.99 4.93 -0.23
C ASN A 107 -9.27 4.38 1.02
N LEU A 108 -8.01 3.95 0.88
CA LEU A 108 -7.22 3.48 2.02
C LEU A 108 -7.05 4.60 3.07
N PHE A 109 -6.77 5.82 2.64
CA PHE A 109 -6.59 6.96 3.54
C PHE A 109 -7.88 7.31 4.28
N GLU A 110 -9.03 7.23 3.61
CA GLU A 110 -10.33 7.41 4.26
C GLU A 110 -10.55 6.37 5.37
N VAL A 111 -10.28 5.10 5.08
CA VAL A 111 -10.36 4.02 6.07
C VAL A 111 -9.42 4.27 7.25
N LEU A 112 -8.17 4.66 7.00
CA LEU A 112 -7.19 4.93 8.06
C LEU A 112 -7.59 6.14 8.91
N ARG A 113 -8.19 7.19 8.31
CA ARG A 113 -8.77 8.31 9.05
C ARG A 113 -9.93 7.86 9.94
N ASN A 114 -10.85 7.04 9.44
CA ASN A 114 -11.95 6.48 10.22
C ASN A 114 -11.44 5.65 11.42
N MET A 115 -10.38 4.88 11.22
CA MET A 115 -9.76 4.09 12.29
C MET A 115 -9.06 4.98 13.33
N ARG A 116 -8.38 6.06 12.91
CA ARG A 116 -7.79 7.07 13.81
C ARG A 116 -8.87 7.74 14.65
N ASP A 117 -9.96 8.15 14.02
CA ASP A 117 -11.08 8.83 14.69
C ASP A 117 -11.81 7.90 15.67
N ASP A 118 -11.74 6.58 15.47
CA ASP A 118 -12.16 5.53 16.40
C ASP A 118 -11.13 5.27 17.51
N GLY A 119 -10.06 6.09 17.60
CA GLY A 119 -9.07 6.05 18.68
C GLY A 119 -7.93 5.05 18.48
N ARG A 120 -7.73 4.50 17.29
CA ARG A 120 -6.60 3.62 17.00
C ARG A 120 -5.35 4.40 16.66
N ALA A 121 -4.19 3.89 17.04
CA ALA A 121 -2.90 4.45 16.63
C ALA A 121 -2.47 3.82 15.30
N ILE A 122 -2.14 4.67 14.33
CA ILE A 122 -1.69 4.25 13.00
C ILE A 122 -0.25 4.70 12.80
N ILE A 123 0.62 3.78 12.38
CA ILE A 123 2.00 4.07 11.98
C ILE A 123 2.16 3.63 10.53
N ILE A 124 2.48 4.58 9.66
CA ILE A 124 2.77 4.30 8.26
C ILE A 124 4.26 4.47 8.02
N ILE A 125 4.86 3.45 7.40
CA ILE A 125 6.24 3.51 6.91
C ILE A 125 6.13 3.72 5.40
N THR A 126 6.63 4.86 4.92
CA THR A 126 6.62 5.20 3.48
C THR A 126 7.75 6.16 3.16
N HIS A 127 8.17 6.17 1.91
CA HIS A 127 9.10 7.17 1.36
C HIS A 127 8.39 8.21 0.49
N LYS A 128 7.07 8.12 0.34
CA LYS A 128 6.26 9.04 -0.46
C LYS A 128 5.83 10.23 0.39
N LEU A 129 6.56 11.32 0.30
CA LEU A 129 6.38 12.49 1.18
C LEU A 129 5.00 13.14 1.07
N ASN A 130 4.38 13.12 -0.12
CA ASN A 130 3.02 13.66 -0.29
C ASN A 130 2.00 12.87 0.55
N GLU A 131 2.14 11.54 0.63
CA GLU A 131 1.27 10.69 1.45
C GLU A 131 1.45 10.98 2.95
N VAL A 132 2.70 11.22 3.38
CA VAL A 132 3.00 11.63 4.75
C VAL A 132 2.31 12.94 5.09
N LEU A 133 2.45 13.95 4.21
CA LEU A 133 1.85 15.27 4.43
C LEU A 133 0.33 15.25 4.39
N GLU A 134 -0.27 14.35 3.64
CA GLU A 134 -1.72 14.23 3.51
C GLU A 134 -2.40 13.52 4.68
N LEU A 135 -1.76 12.46 5.21
CA LEU A 135 -2.42 11.54 6.15
C LEU A 135 -1.95 11.69 7.58
N SER A 136 -0.67 11.98 7.83
CA SER A 136 -0.10 11.89 9.17
C SER A 136 -0.26 13.18 9.98
N ASP A 137 -0.42 13.05 11.30
CA ASP A 137 -0.39 14.18 12.24
C ASP A 137 1.06 14.57 12.58
N ARG A 138 1.96 13.58 12.63
CA ARG A 138 3.38 13.75 12.94
C ARG A 138 4.22 12.84 12.04
N VAL A 139 5.41 13.29 11.70
CA VAL A 139 6.37 12.52 10.91
C VAL A 139 7.68 12.36 11.67
N ALA A 140 8.11 11.11 11.83
CA ALA A 140 9.42 10.76 12.38
C ALA A 140 10.37 10.35 11.26
N ILE A 141 11.57 10.91 11.24
CA ILE A 141 12.54 10.68 10.17
C ILE A 141 13.67 9.80 10.66
N LEU A 142 13.91 8.74 9.89
CA LEU A 142 15.02 7.82 10.05
C LEU A 142 15.98 7.97 8.86
N ARG A 143 17.28 8.08 9.13
CA ARG A 143 18.31 8.17 8.11
C ARG A 143 19.50 7.30 8.47
N LYS A 144 19.88 6.38 7.59
CA LYS A 144 21.01 5.46 7.79
C LYS A 144 20.92 4.74 9.16
N GLY A 145 19.71 4.29 9.55
CA GLY A 145 19.47 3.59 10.82
C GLY A 145 19.44 4.49 12.06
N LYS A 146 19.52 5.81 11.91
CA LYS A 146 19.48 6.77 13.03
C LYS A 146 18.20 7.57 13.01
N TYR A 147 17.63 7.78 14.19
CA TYR A 147 16.54 8.73 14.39
C TYR A 147 17.08 10.16 14.26
N ILE A 148 16.47 10.95 13.37
CA ILE A 148 16.87 12.33 13.07
C ILE A 148 16.00 13.32 13.85
N GLY A 149 14.70 13.07 13.93
CA GLY A 149 13.76 13.94 14.63
C GLY A 149 12.32 13.62 14.30
N THR A 150 11.41 14.28 14.99
CA THR A 150 9.97 14.26 14.72
C THR A 150 9.47 15.69 14.53
N LEU A 151 8.64 15.90 13.52
CA LEU A 151 7.97 17.17 13.23
C LEU A 151 6.45 16.97 13.29
N GLN A 152 5.72 18.06 13.59
CA GLN A 152 4.29 18.14 13.28
C GLN A 152 4.14 18.25 11.75
N THR A 153 3.24 17.49 11.17
CA THR A 153 3.05 17.49 9.71
C THR A 153 2.59 18.86 9.20
N SER A 154 1.84 19.60 10.02
CA SER A 154 1.40 20.98 9.71
C SER A 154 2.56 21.98 9.55
N GLU A 155 3.75 21.67 10.07
CA GLU A 155 4.96 22.50 10.00
C GLU A 155 5.95 21.96 8.95
N ALA A 156 5.67 20.79 8.35
CA ALA A 156 6.56 20.13 7.41
C ALA A 156 6.26 20.50 5.97
N THR A 157 7.29 20.54 5.14
CA THR A 157 7.19 20.64 3.68
C THR A 157 7.96 19.50 3.03
N VAL A 158 7.68 19.23 1.75
CA VAL A 158 8.43 18.22 0.97
C VAL A 158 9.94 18.51 1.03
N GLU A 159 10.31 19.77 0.93
CA GLU A 159 11.72 20.21 0.94
C GLU A 159 12.35 19.93 2.31
N SER A 160 11.67 20.32 3.41
CA SER A 160 12.20 20.12 4.76
C SER A 160 12.35 18.64 5.10
N LEU A 161 11.37 17.82 4.73
CA LEU A 161 11.43 16.36 4.91
C LEU A 161 12.55 15.74 4.08
N THR A 162 12.68 16.16 2.82
CA THR A 162 13.76 15.70 1.92
C THR A 162 15.14 16.04 2.50
N GLU A 163 15.34 17.28 2.96
CA GLU A 163 16.61 17.71 3.57
C GLU A 163 16.95 16.84 4.80
N MET A 164 15.96 16.57 5.66
CA MET A 164 16.18 15.72 6.83
C MET A 164 16.48 14.25 6.47
N MET A 165 15.84 13.72 5.42
CA MET A 165 16.04 12.34 4.96
C MET A 165 17.39 12.16 4.28
N VAL A 166 17.82 13.10 3.43
CA VAL A 166 19.07 13.05 2.67
C VAL A 166 20.25 13.56 3.52
N GLY A 167 20.03 14.65 4.25
CA GLY A 167 21.02 15.28 5.13
C GLY A 167 21.75 16.49 4.53
N GLU A 168 21.35 16.88 3.35
CA GLU A 168 21.83 18.07 2.64
C GLU A 168 20.70 18.70 1.85
N LYS A 169 20.80 19.98 1.54
CA LYS A 169 19.84 20.67 0.69
C LYS A 169 19.85 20.07 -0.69
N VAL A 170 18.74 19.46 -1.08
CA VAL A 170 18.55 18.90 -2.42
C VAL A 170 17.80 19.95 -3.25
N SER A 171 18.43 20.43 -4.33
CA SER A 171 17.70 21.18 -5.34
C SER A 171 16.90 20.22 -6.19
N LEU A 172 15.57 20.41 -6.23
CA LEU A 172 14.68 19.67 -7.11
C LEU A 172 14.70 20.23 -8.55
N ASP A 173 15.44 21.31 -8.79
CA ASP A 173 15.69 21.85 -10.12
C ASP A 173 16.62 20.92 -10.90
N ILE A 174 16.03 20.09 -11.71
CA ILE A 174 16.74 19.19 -12.61
C ILE A 174 17.08 20.01 -13.88
N ASN A 175 18.33 20.42 -14.00
CA ASN A 175 18.84 20.97 -15.27
C ASN A 175 18.86 19.84 -16.30
N ARG A 176 17.90 19.87 -17.22
CA ARG A 176 17.81 18.91 -18.34
C ARG A 176 18.45 19.55 -19.56
N PRO A 177 19.69 19.17 -19.94
CA PRO A 177 20.29 19.65 -21.18
C PRO A 177 19.41 19.22 -22.36
N MET A 178 19.33 20.07 -23.37
CA MET A 178 18.63 19.73 -24.61
C MET A 178 19.27 18.49 -25.24
N PRO A 179 18.45 17.53 -25.71
CA PRO A 179 18.99 16.35 -26.40
C PRO A 179 19.84 16.74 -27.61
N HIS A 180 20.95 16.05 -27.81
CA HIS A 180 21.78 16.21 -28.99
C HIS A 180 21.76 14.93 -29.81
N ASP A 181 22.00 15.04 -31.13
CA ASP A 181 22.04 13.90 -32.05
C ASP A 181 20.75 13.10 -32.09
N LEU A 182 19.64 13.81 -32.32
CA LEU A 182 18.27 13.22 -32.43
C LEU A 182 18.13 12.30 -33.65
N LYS A 183 18.96 11.25 -33.73
CA LYS A 183 18.82 10.20 -34.73
C LYS A 183 17.82 9.17 -34.20
N LYS A 184 16.81 8.86 -35.02
CA LYS A 184 15.86 7.79 -34.73
C LYS A 184 16.61 6.47 -34.53
N ARG A 185 16.40 5.80 -33.39
CA ARG A 185 17.05 4.55 -33.01
C ARG A 185 16.09 3.38 -32.97
N LEU A 186 14.82 3.63 -32.62
CA LEU A 186 13.78 2.64 -32.52
C LEU A 186 12.49 3.20 -33.09
N THR A 187 11.78 2.39 -33.84
CA THR A 187 10.40 2.64 -34.27
C THR A 187 9.56 1.42 -33.95
N ILE A 188 8.53 1.63 -33.19
CA ILE A 188 7.49 0.65 -32.87
C ILE A 188 6.23 1.06 -33.61
N ASN A 189 5.65 0.16 -34.40
CA ASN A 189 4.47 0.45 -35.21
C ASN A 189 3.38 -0.59 -34.92
N ASN A 190 2.23 -0.15 -34.44
CA ASN A 190 0.98 -0.93 -34.31
C ASN A 190 1.18 -2.31 -33.64
N ILE A 191 1.93 -2.35 -32.55
CA ILE A 191 2.11 -3.59 -31.79
C ILE A 191 0.82 -3.88 -31.03
N THR A 192 0.25 -5.05 -31.28
CA THR A 192 -0.86 -5.65 -30.54
C THR A 192 -0.38 -7.00 -30.00
N CYS A 193 -0.53 -7.24 -28.70
CA CYS A 193 -0.16 -8.50 -28.06
C CYS A 193 -1.32 -9.04 -27.24
N THR A 194 -1.45 -10.37 -27.21
CA THR A 194 -2.37 -11.09 -26.35
C THR A 194 -1.58 -11.94 -25.36
N ASN A 195 -2.11 -12.11 -24.15
CA ASN A 195 -1.56 -13.05 -23.17
C ASN A 195 -1.99 -14.50 -23.50
N GLU A 196 -1.58 -15.47 -22.67
CA GLU A 196 -1.93 -16.88 -22.83
C GLU A 196 -3.43 -17.16 -22.72
N ASP A 197 -4.18 -16.29 -22.04
CA ASP A 197 -5.63 -16.37 -21.89
C ASP A 197 -6.41 -15.74 -23.06
N GLY A 198 -5.70 -15.19 -24.07
CA GLY A 198 -6.29 -14.53 -25.23
C GLY A 198 -6.75 -13.09 -25.01
N LEU A 199 -6.42 -12.48 -23.87
CA LEU A 199 -6.73 -11.08 -23.60
C LEU A 199 -5.70 -10.15 -24.24
N HIS A 200 -6.16 -9.06 -24.86
CA HIS A 200 -5.29 -8.01 -25.38
C HIS A 200 -4.60 -7.28 -24.25
N VAL A 201 -3.28 -7.42 -24.14
CA VAL A 201 -2.45 -6.71 -23.13
C VAL A 201 -1.80 -5.46 -23.71
N LEU A 202 -1.62 -5.40 -25.03
CA LEU A 202 -1.24 -4.20 -25.77
C LEU A 202 -2.10 -4.12 -27.02
N GLU A 203 -2.59 -2.92 -27.35
CA GLU A 203 -3.40 -2.69 -28.55
C GLU A 203 -2.93 -1.45 -29.27
N ASN A 204 -2.53 -1.62 -30.56
CA ASN A 204 -2.12 -0.55 -31.47
C ASN A 204 -1.03 0.39 -30.92
N VAL A 205 -0.08 -0.13 -30.15
CA VAL A 205 0.99 0.66 -29.54
C VAL A 205 2.00 1.08 -30.59
N SER A 206 2.21 2.38 -30.73
CA SER A 206 3.18 2.96 -31.65
C SER A 206 3.96 4.08 -30.97
N PHE A 207 5.29 4.08 -31.09
CA PHE A 207 6.15 5.16 -30.63
C PHE A 207 7.52 5.10 -31.30
N GLU A 208 8.29 6.17 -31.16
CA GLU A 208 9.65 6.26 -31.65
C GLU A 208 10.59 6.67 -30.51
N ALA A 209 11.83 6.20 -30.56
CA ALA A 209 12.87 6.64 -29.63
C ALA A 209 14.10 7.12 -30.42
N PHE A 210 14.67 8.23 -29.93
CA PHE A 210 15.79 8.92 -30.60
C PHE A 210 17.07 8.83 -29.78
N GLY A 211 18.20 8.95 -30.43
CA GLY A 211 19.49 9.09 -29.75
C GLY A 211 19.55 10.41 -28.99
N GLY A 212 20.18 10.40 -27.81
CA GLY A 212 20.35 11.61 -27.01
C GLY A 212 19.14 12.00 -26.16
N GLU A 213 18.02 11.27 -26.23
CA GLU A 213 16.86 11.46 -25.36
C GLU A 213 16.70 10.33 -24.33
N VAL A 214 15.93 10.61 -23.30
CA VAL A 214 15.39 9.60 -22.38
C VAL A 214 13.88 9.54 -22.59
N LEU A 215 13.38 8.45 -23.18
CA LEU A 215 11.96 8.21 -23.36
C LEU A 215 11.40 7.52 -22.10
N GLY A 216 10.46 8.18 -21.41
CA GLY A 216 9.72 7.57 -20.31
C GLY A 216 8.53 6.75 -20.80
N VAL A 217 8.37 5.53 -20.30
CA VAL A 217 7.17 4.71 -20.52
C VAL A 217 6.46 4.59 -19.18
N ALA A 218 5.19 5.02 -19.14
CA ALA A 218 4.36 4.95 -17.94
C ALA A 218 3.09 4.13 -18.22
N GLY A 219 2.64 3.40 -17.22
CA GLY A 219 1.41 2.61 -17.27
C GLY A 219 1.01 2.15 -15.89
N ILE A 220 -0.24 1.74 -15.75
CA ILE A 220 -0.74 1.04 -14.56
C ILE A 220 -0.78 -0.45 -14.86
N SER A 221 -0.50 -1.27 -13.83
CA SER A 221 -0.76 -2.71 -13.91
C SER A 221 -2.27 -2.90 -13.83
N GLY A 222 -2.85 -3.36 -14.93
CA GLY A 222 -4.28 -3.69 -15.02
C GLY A 222 -4.58 -5.08 -14.54
#